data_f8291c3241c00195428f7e87fe48624d
#
_entry.id   f8291c3241c00195428f7e87fe48624d
#
_cell.length_a   1.000
_cell.length_b   1.000
_cell.length_c   1.000
_cell.angle_alpha   90.00
_cell.angle_beta   90.00
_cell.angle_gamma   90.00
#
_symmetry.space_group_name_H-M   'P 1'
#
loop_
_entity.id
_entity.type
_entity.pdbx_description
1 polymer ?
#
loop_
_entity_poly.entity_id
_entity_poly.type
_entity_poly.pdbx_seq_one_letter_code
_entity_poly.pdbx_strand_id
1 'polypeptide(L)'
;MNVRNLSTGLKTFVILKMLLTSGVIERNGTIILDEPEIHLHPEWQLLFAELIVLIQKEFGVHVLLNTHSPYFLNAIEVYTVKYGVDDKCKYYLAFSKDDISNIEDVTDNIEAIYSKLARPLQDLENERGQL
;
A
#
# COMPACT_ATOMS: atom_id res chain seq x y z
N MET A 1 -4.15 -27.58 -5.01
CA MET A 1 -3.72 -27.03 -3.70
C MET A 1 -4.95 -26.46 -3.00
N ASN A 2 -5.25 -26.89 -1.77
CA ASN A 2 -6.44 -26.43 -1.07
C ASN A 2 -6.13 -25.11 -0.35
N VAL A 3 -6.68 -24.01 -0.84
CA VAL A 3 -6.45 -22.63 -0.35
C VAL A 3 -6.87 -22.44 1.13
N ARG A 4 -7.71 -23.34 1.67
CA ARG A 4 -8.20 -23.25 3.05
C ARG A 4 -7.12 -23.41 4.14
N ASN A 5 -6.00 -24.06 3.79
CA ASN A 5 -4.94 -24.38 4.77
C ASN A 5 -3.71 -23.42 4.68
N LEU A 6 -3.81 -22.36 3.87
CA LEU A 6 -2.74 -21.36 3.76
C LEU A 6 -2.89 -20.28 4.82
N SER A 7 -1.78 -19.76 5.33
CA SER A 7 -1.80 -18.55 6.15
C SER A 7 -2.46 -17.40 5.37
N THR A 8 -3.11 -16.47 6.06
CA THR A 8 -3.85 -15.37 5.41
C THR A 8 -2.94 -14.53 4.51
N GLY A 9 -1.69 -14.29 4.93
CA GLY A 9 -0.70 -13.56 4.11
C GLY A 9 -0.37 -14.30 2.82
N LEU A 10 -0.13 -15.61 2.87
CA LEU A 10 0.17 -16.39 1.67
C LEU A 10 -1.03 -16.43 0.70
N LYS A 11 -2.27 -16.34 1.20
CA LYS A 11 -3.47 -16.24 0.34
C LYS A 11 -3.43 -15.01 -0.56
N THR A 12 -2.97 -13.87 -0.07
CA THR A 12 -2.84 -12.62 -0.84
C THR A 12 -1.95 -12.84 -2.08
N PHE A 13 -0.78 -13.47 -1.90
CA PHE A 13 0.12 -13.78 -3.02
C PHE A 13 -0.47 -14.80 -4.00
N VAL A 14 -1.16 -15.82 -3.48
CA VAL A 14 -1.82 -16.83 -4.34
C VAL A 14 -2.93 -16.20 -5.17
N ILE A 15 -3.76 -15.33 -4.59
CA ILE A 15 -4.82 -14.63 -5.32
C ILE A 15 -4.21 -13.75 -6.42
N LEU A 16 -3.17 -12.97 -6.11
CA LEU A 16 -2.51 -12.14 -7.11
C LEU A 16 -1.91 -12.98 -8.24
N LYS A 17 -1.24 -14.09 -7.93
CA LYS A 17 -0.75 -15.04 -8.93
C LYS A 17 -1.89 -15.59 -9.80
N MET A 18 -3.02 -15.97 -9.20
CA MET A 18 -4.17 -16.47 -9.94
C MET A 18 -4.74 -15.41 -10.89
N LEU A 19 -4.85 -14.15 -10.44
CA LEU A 19 -5.33 -13.04 -11.26
C LEU A 19 -4.39 -12.79 -12.46
N LEU A 20 -3.08 -12.85 -12.25
CA LEU A 20 -2.09 -12.70 -13.32
C LEU A 20 -2.13 -13.85 -14.33
N THR A 21 -2.29 -15.09 -13.86
CA THR A 21 -2.26 -16.29 -14.73
C THR A 21 -3.58 -16.55 -15.44
N SER A 22 -4.72 -16.09 -14.89
CA SER A 22 -6.05 -16.26 -15.48
C SER A 22 -6.37 -15.28 -16.62
N GLY A 23 -5.49 -14.28 -16.87
CA GLY A 23 -5.74 -13.22 -17.84
C GLY A 23 -6.80 -12.20 -17.43
N VAL A 24 -7.23 -12.20 -16.15
CA VAL A 24 -8.17 -11.20 -15.60
C VAL A 24 -7.52 -9.83 -15.52
N ILE A 25 -6.20 -9.79 -15.27
CA ILE A 25 -5.43 -8.54 -15.32
C ILE A 25 -5.03 -8.29 -16.78
N GLU A 26 -5.78 -7.42 -17.43
CA GLU A 26 -5.49 -6.98 -18.79
C GLU A 26 -4.46 -5.84 -18.80
N ARG A 27 -3.73 -5.68 -19.89
CA ARG A 27 -2.87 -4.51 -20.09
C ARG A 27 -3.70 -3.24 -20.03
N ASN A 28 -3.19 -2.23 -19.32
CA ASN A 28 -3.87 -0.95 -19.05
C ASN A 28 -5.21 -1.10 -18.28
N GLY A 29 -5.45 -2.24 -17.65
CA GLY A 29 -6.58 -2.44 -16.76
C GLY A 29 -6.44 -1.69 -15.44
N THR A 30 -7.41 -1.85 -14.54
CA THR A 30 -7.42 -1.24 -13.21
C THR A 30 -7.47 -2.31 -12.13
N ILE A 31 -6.63 -2.15 -11.10
CA ILE A 31 -6.60 -2.98 -9.91
C ILE A 31 -6.89 -2.09 -8.70
N ILE A 32 -7.83 -2.50 -7.87
CA ILE A 32 -8.16 -1.82 -6.61
C ILE A 32 -7.77 -2.76 -5.46
N LEU A 33 -6.92 -2.27 -4.56
CA LEU A 33 -6.40 -3.00 -3.41
C LEU A 33 -6.73 -2.24 -2.12
N ASP A 34 -7.48 -2.87 -1.26
CA ASP A 34 -7.90 -2.33 0.04
C ASP A 34 -7.09 -3.00 1.15
N GLU A 35 -6.17 -2.25 1.76
CA GLU A 35 -5.25 -2.72 2.81
C GLU A 35 -4.63 -4.10 2.51
N PRO A 36 -3.98 -4.28 1.34
CA PRO A 36 -3.54 -5.60 0.89
C PRO A 36 -2.45 -6.20 1.79
N GLU A 37 -1.79 -5.38 2.61
CA GLU A 37 -0.71 -5.74 3.51
C GLU A 37 -1.16 -6.16 4.92
N ILE A 38 -2.43 -6.02 5.27
CA ILE A 38 -2.91 -6.11 6.68
C ILE A 38 -2.57 -7.44 7.38
N HIS A 39 -2.43 -8.52 6.63
CA HIS A 39 -2.09 -9.84 7.16
C HIS A 39 -0.65 -10.27 6.84
N LEU A 40 0.17 -9.35 6.31
CA LEU A 40 1.55 -9.64 5.96
C LEU A 40 2.52 -9.21 7.06
N HIS A 41 3.49 -10.08 7.37
CA HIS A 41 4.65 -9.68 8.15
C HIS A 41 5.39 -8.53 7.44
N PRO A 42 6.04 -7.58 8.15
CA PRO A 42 6.70 -6.43 7.53
C PRO A 42 7.62 -6.78 6.35
N GLU A 43 8.42 -7.83 6.45
CA GLU A 43 9.28 -8.30 5.33
C GLU A 43 8.48 -8.67 4.08
N TRP A 44 7.31 -9.27 4.26
CA TRP A 44 6.43 -9.65 3.17
C TRP A 44 5.66 -8.47 2.59
N GLN A 45 5.44 -7.43 3.40
CA GLN A 45 4.90 -6.15 2.90
C GLN A 45 5.84 -5.50 1.88
N LEU A 46 7.17 -5.54 2.15
CA LEU A 46 8.17 -5.01 1.21
C LEU A 46 8.13 -5.79 -0.11
N LEU A 47 8.13 -7.11 -0.04
CA LEU A 47 8.08 -7.96 -1.24
C LEU A 47 6.79 -7.75 -2.04
N PHE A 48 5.66 -7.60 -1.36
CA PHE A 48 4.37 -7.38 -1.99
C PHE A 48 4.29 -6.01 -2.67
N ALA A 49 4.85 -4.97 -2.04
CA ALA A 49 4.97 -3.63 -2.62
C ALA A 49 5.81 -3.66 -3.91
N GLU A 50 6.97 -4.33 -3.88
CA GLU A 50 7.81 -4.50 -5.07
C GLU A 50 7.06 -5.19 -6.20
N LEU A 51 6.31 -6.25 -5.89
CA LEU A 51 5.52 -6.99 -6.86
C LEU A 51 4.43 -6.13 -7.52
N ILE A 52 3.73 -5.30 -6.73
CA ILE A 52 2.71 -4.38 -7.25
C ILE A 52 3.32 -3.36 -8.23
N VAL A 53 4.46 -2.78 -7.86
CA VAL A 53 5.17 -1.81 -8.72
C VAL A 53 5.63 -2.47 -10.02
N LEU A 54 6.16 -3.70 -9.95
CA LEU A 54 6.55 -4.45 -11.14
C LEU A 54 5.35 -4.79 -12.05
N ILE A 55 4.22 -5.19 -11.48
CA ILE A 55 2.99 -5.44 -12.24
C ILE A 55 2.54 -4.17 -12.95
N GLN A 56 2.53 -3.04 -12.25
CA GLN A 56 2.21 -1.74 -12.86
C GLN A 56 3.13 -1.43 -14.04
N LYS A 57 4.44 -1.60 -13.84
CA LYS A 57 5.44 -1.33 -14.88
C LYS A 57 5.27 -2.22 -16.10
N GLU A 58 5.11 -3.54 -15.91
CA GLU A 58 5.10 -4.52 -17.01
C GLU A 58 3.77 -4.55 -17.76
N PHE A 59 2.65 -4.34 -17.06
CA PHE A 59 1.32 -4.43 -17.66
C PHE A 59 0.68 -3.06 -17.92
N GLY A 60 1.26 -1.96 -17.42
CA GLY A 60 0.69 -0.62 -17.54
C GLY A 60 -0.65 -0.45 -16.81
N VAL A 61 -0.92 -1.29 -15.82
CA VAL A 61 -2.18 -1.25 -15.06
C VAL A 61 -2.28 0.00 -14.19
N HIS A 62 -3.50 0.51 -14.01
CA HIS A 62 -3.79 1.53 -13.03
C HIS A 62 -4.03 0.86 -11.67
N VAL A 63 -3.22 1.19 -10.68
CA VAL A 63 -3.37 0.63 -9.33
C VAL A 63 -3.89 1.72 -8.40
N LEU A 64 -5.06 1.46 -7.80
CA LEU A 64 -5.57 2.24 -6.68
C LEU A 64 -5.44 1.39 -5.42
N LEU A 65 -4.66 1.85 -4.45
CA LEU A 65 -4.51 1.15 -3.18
C LEU A 65 -4.65 2.12 -2.01
N ASN A 66 -5.20 1.63 -0.91
CA ASN A 66 -5.13 2.30 0.37
C ASN A 66 -4.30 1.46 1.34
N THR A 67 -3.68 2.12 2.31
CA THR A 67 -2.85 1.48 3.34
C THR A 67 -2.78 2.33 4.59
N HIS A 68 -2.64 1.68 5.74
CA HIS A 68 -2.28 2.29 7.02
C HIS A 68 -0.87 1.89 7.48
N SER A 69 -0.11 1.15 6.66
CA SER A 69 1.24 0.70 6.98
C SER A 69 2.31 1.67 6.48
N PRO A 70 3.09 2.30 7.39
CA PRO A 70 4.22 3.11 6.98
C PRO A 70 5.31 2.29 6.27
N TYR A 71 5.46 1.01 6.59
CA TYR A 71 6.40 0.11 5.91
C TYR A 71 6.01 -0.13 4.46
N PHE A 72 4.73 -0.38 4.22
CA PHE A 72 4.21 -0.62 2.89
C PHE A 72 4.27 0.64 2.02
N LEU A 73 3.87 1.79 2.58
CA LEU A 73 3.97 3.09 1.91
C LEU A 73 5.42 3.40 1.50
N ASN A 74 6.36 3.27 2.44
CA ASN A 74 7.77 3.52 2.17
C ASN A 74 8.34 2.58 1.10
N ALA A 75 7.93 1.31 1.13
CA ALA A 75 8.32 0.34 0.11
C ALA A 75 7.81 0.74 -1.28
N ILE A 76 6.56 1.21 -1.40
CA ILE A 76 6.02 1.72 -2.68
C ILE A 76 6.85 2.91 -3.18
N GLU A 77 7.19 3.89 -2.32
CA GLU A 77 8.04 5.02 -2.71
C GLU A 77 9.41 4.56 -3.24
N VAL A 78 10.09 3.71 -2.47
CA VAL A 78 11.42 3.20 -2.85
C VAL A 78 11.39 2.43 -4.16
N TYR A 79 10.42 1.55 -4.33
CA TYR A 79 10.35 0.71 -5.53
C TYR A 79 9.84 1.46 -6.76
N THR A 80 8.98 2.46 -6.62
CA THR A 80 8.60 3.31 -7.76
C THR A 80 9.80 4.08 -8.31
N VAL A 81 10.64 4.64 -7.45
CA VAL A 81 11.91 5.28 -7.85
C VAL A 81 12.89 4.26 -8.44
N LYS A 82 13.10 3.12 -7.77
CA LYS A 82 13.99 2.04 -8.23
C LYS A 82 13.67 1.58 -9.66
N TYR A 83 12.40 1.50 -9.99
CA TYR A 83 11.92 1.00 -11.29
C TYR A 83 11.57 2.11 -12.29
N GLY A 84 11.74 3.40 -11.93
CA GLY A 84 11.55 4.54 -12.80
C GLY A 84 10.09 4.76 -13.20
N VAL A 85 9.17 4.63 -12.24
CA VAL A 85 7.73 4.86 -12.41
C VAL A 85 7.16 5.81 -11.35
N ASP A 86 8.02 6.50 -10.62
CA ASP A 86 7.67 7.47 -9.58
C ASP A 86 6.89 8.67 -10.13
N ASP A 87 7.18 9.10 -11.35
CA ASP A 87 6.45 10.15 -12.06
C ASP A 87 4.96 9.81 -12.32
N LYS A 88 4.60 8.53 -12.25
CA LYS A 88 3.24 8.02 -12.42
C LYS A 88 2.53 7.76 -11.09
N CYS A 89 3.24 7.88 -9.97
CA CYS A 89 2.70 7.63 -8.65
C CYS A 89 2.14 8.92 -8.03
N LYS A 90 0.93 8.82 -7.46
CA LYS A 90 0.26 9.91 -6.74
C LYS A 90 -0.10 9.47 -5.34
N TYR A 91 0.04 10.38 -4.38
CA TYR A 91 -0.22 10.12 -2.98
C TYR A 91 -1.35 11.01 -2.47
N TYR A 92 -2.31 10.41 -1.80
CA TYR A 92 -3.49 11.08 -1.29
C TYR A 92 -3.66 10.83 0.21
N LEU A 93 -3.95 11.87 0.96
CA LEU A 93 -4.25 11.79 2.38
C LEU A 93 -5.75 11.91 2.59
N ALA A 94 -6.36 10.84 3.13
CA ALA A 94 -7.75 10.86 3.58
C ALA A 94 -7.83 11.32 5.04
N PHE A 95 -8.73 12.26 5.35
CA PHE A 95 -8.96 12.75 6.70
C PHE A 95 -10.42 13.20 6.88
N SER A 96 -10.87 13.19 8.12
CA SER A 96 -12.18 13.74 8.49
C SER A 96 -12.03 15.12 9.12
N LYS A 97 -12.84 16.06 8.68
CA LYS A 97 -12.97 17.39 9.25
C LYS A 97 -14.44 17.77 9.29
N ASP A 98 -14.94 18.15 10.49
CA ASP A 98 -16.34 18.54 10.71
C ASP A 98 -17.33 17.47 10.22
N ASP A 99 -17.04 16.19 10.52
CA ASP A 99 -17.78 14.99 10.09
C ASP A 99 -17.86 14.78 8.56
N ILE A 100 -17.04 15.52 7.81
CA ILE A 100 -16.92 15.38 6.36
C ILE A 100 -15.58 14.68 6.04
N SER A 101 -15.66 13.62 5.24
CA SER A 101 -14.45 12.95 4.72
C SER A 101 -13.87 13.76 3.56
N ASN A 102 -12.58 14.04 3.64
CA ASN A 102 -11.82 14.79 2.65
C ASN A 102 -10.66 13.93 2.15
N ILE A 103 -10.25 14.18 0.91
CA ILE A 103 -9.07 13.58 0.29
C ILE A 103 -8.25 14.73 -0.31
N GLU A 104 -6.97 14.78 0.04
CA GLU A 104 -6.02 15.79 -0.41
C GLU A 104 -4.87 15.13 -1.18
N ASP A 105 -4.50 15.71 -2.32
CA ASP A 105 -3.27 15.30 -3.05
C ASP A 105 -2.06 15.84 -2.29
N VAL A 106 -1.26 14.94 -1.77
CA VAL A 106 -0.03 15.22 -1.00
C VAL A 106 1.21 14.66 -1.69
N THR A 107 1.16 14.49 -3.00
CA THR A 107 2.27 13.95 -3.80
C THR A 107 3.56 14.74 -3.57
N ASP A 108 3.47 16.06 -3.44
CA ASP A 108 4.62 16.94 -3.17
C ASP A 108 4.92 17.10 -1.66
N ASN A 109 4.14 16.46 -0.78
CA ASN A 109 4.27 16.54 0.68
C ASN A 109 3.86 15.22 1.36
N ILE A 110 4.50 14.13 0.98
CA ILE A 110 4.20 12.80 1.52
C ILE A 110 4.45 12.70 3.03
N GLU A 111 5.29 13.57 3.59
CA GLU A 111 5.53 13.68 5.03
C GLU A 111 4.23 13.90 5.83
N ALA A 112 3.20 14.50 5.23
CA ALA A 112 1.90 14.65 5.87
C ALA A 112 1.25 13.29 6.19
N ILE A 113 1.44 12.28 5.33
CA ILE A 113 0.96 10.91 5.56
C ILE A 113 1.74 10.26 6.70
N TYR A 114 3.08 10.32 6.66
CA TYR A 114 3.93 9.75 7.72
C TYR A 114 3.65 10.37 9.09
N SER A 115 3.49 11.69 9.14
CA SER A 115 3.13 12.41 10.38
C SER A 115 1.79 11.93 10.95
N LYS A 116 0.80 11.70 10.10
CA LYS A 116 -0.49 11.15 10.53
C LYS A 116 -0.36 9.72 11.03
N LEU A 117 0.39 8.87 10.35
CA LEU A 117 0.62 7.47 10.75
C LEU A 117 1.45 7.35 12.05
N ALA A 118 2.39 8.27 12.29
CA ALA A 118 3.22 8.28 13.48
C ALA A 118 2.54 8.86 14.73
N ARG A 119 1.49 9.65 14.56
CA ARG A 119 0.81 10.37 15.66
C ARG A 119 0.41 9.49 16.85
N PRO A 120 -0.24 8.32 16.67
CA PRO A 120 -0.62 7.48 17.80
C PRO A 120 0.57 7.03 18.66
N LEU A 121 1.73 6.77 18.03
CA LEU A 121 2.96 6.41 18.73
C LEU A 121 3.54 7.59 19.52
N GLN A 122 3.52 8.79 18.95
CA GLN A 122 3.96 10.02 19.61
C GLN A 122 3.08 10.35 20.82
N ASP A 123 1.76 10.19 20.69
CA ASP A 123 0.82 10.40 21.80
C ASP A 123 1.12 9.43 22.95
N LEU A 124 1.40 8.15 22.65
CA LEU A 124 1.76 7.14 23.64
C LEU A 124 3.12 7.43 24.31
N GLU A 125 4.11 7.92 23.57
CA GLU A 125 5.41 8.32 24.13
C GLU A 125 5.27 9.54 25.05
N ASN A 126 4.42 10.50 24.72
CA ASN A 126 4.11 11.64 25.58
C ASN A 126 3.47 11.21 26.90
N GLU A 127 2.53 10.24 26.87
CA GLU A 127 1.95 9.68 28.10
C GLU A 127 3.01 8.97 28.94
N ARG A 128 3.92 8.21 28.32
CA ARG A 128 5.01 7.54 29.04
C ARG A 128 5.94 8.53 29.75
N GLY A 129 6.19 9.70 29.15
CA GLY A 129 7.01 10.76 29.74
C GLY A 129 6.39 11.45 30.95
N GLN A 130 5.09 11.22 31.22
CA GLN A 130 4.36 11.76 32.37
C GLN A 130 4.24 10.77 33.54
N LEU A 131 4.68 9.51 33.38
CA LEU A 131 4.71 8.45 34.39
C LEU A 131 6.02 8.47 35.20
#